data_1ba025fc3d305158fa35e6df8cf86366
#
_entry.id   1ba025fc3d305158fa35e6df8cf86366
#
_cell.length_a   1.000
_cell.length_b   1.000
_cell.length_c   1.000
_cell.angle_alpha   90.00
_cell.angle_beta   90.00
_cell.angle_gamma   90.00
#
_symmetry.space_group_name_H-M   'P 1'
#
loop_
_entity.id
_entity.type
_entity.pdbx_description
1 polymer ?
#
loop_
_entity_poly.entity_id
_entity_poly.type
_entity_poly.pdbx_seq_one_letter_code
_entity_poly.pdbx_strand_id
1 'polypeptide(L)'
;MIKVKFWGTRGSIATPGKNTARYGGNTSCVELRAGKQMFVFDAGTGIRELGLKLVKEFPSTPLTIHLFISHTHWDHIQGFPFFLPAYEKRNKIHVYGPPGRDKSLDEIMRMQMDTDFFPVELGDMKAKISVHEIRDAMKFGPVKVEPFYLNHPAMTFAYRLSDGQNTVVYATDNEPYEYSLHRLRGSEKKTTDYPQYLDQKFVEFLADADLCIGEAQYTMNEYRDKKGWGHSPIESTVEFAWRARVKQLVLFHHDPLHDDTMVDKMVQQAQRISRLRGGGLKCLGAREGMEIKVGRSSTAKSRR
;
A
#
# COMPACT_ATOMS: atom_id res chain seq x y z
N MET A 1 -18.90 5.40 -3.49
CA MET A 1 -18.09 4.53 -4.39
C MET A 1 -16.65 5.00 -4.38
N ILE A 2 -15.73 4.09 -4.12
CA ILE A 2 -14.28 4.35 -4.16
C ILE A 2 -13.72 3.71 -5.43
N LYS A 3 -12.90 4.45 -6.18
CA LYS A 3 -12.15 3.93 -7.33
C LYS A 3 -10.70 3.74 -6.90
N VAL A 4 -10.15 2.58 -7.16
CA VAL A 4 -8.76 2.21 -6.86
C VAL A 4 -8.05 1.93 -8.16
N LYS A 5 -6.83 2.49 -8.35
CA LYS A 5 -5.99 2.22 -9.50
C LYS A 5 -4.54 1.98 -9.07
N PHE A 6 -3.94 0.96 -9.65
CA PHE A 6 -2.56 0.56 -9.37
C PHE A 6 -1.62 1.17 -10.43
N TRP A 7 -0.58 1.86 -9.96
CA TRP A 7 0.44 2.50 -10.79
C TRP A 7 1.82 1.85 -10.64
N GLY A 8 2.04 1.15 -9.52
CA GLY A 8 3.19 0.33 -9.24
C GLY A 8 2.80 -0.75 -8.26
N THR A 9 3.32 -1.96 -8.42
CA THR A 9 2.89 -3.17 -7.72
C THR A 9 4.04 -4.01 -7.18
N ARG A 10 5.30 -3.64 -7.51
CA ARG A 10 6.51 -4.35 -7.09
C ARG A 10 6.99 -3.91 -5.73
N GLY A 11 7.60 -4.83 -5.00
CA GLY A 11 8.34 -4.58 -3.78
C GLY A 11 9.83 -4.41 -4.01
N SER A 12 10.47 -3.80 -3.05
CA SER A 12 11.92 -3.65 -2.89
C SER A 12 12.63 -2.84 -3.97
N ILE A 13 12.43 -3.13 -5.25
CA ILE A 13 13.05 -2.42 -6.38
C ILE A 13 12.23 -2.56 -7.66
N ALA A 14 12.32 -1.55 -8.53
CA ALA A 14 11.70 -1.61 -9.85
C ALA A 14 12.32 -2.72 -10.70
N THR A 15 11.45 -3.51 -11.36
CA THR A 15 11.84 -4.67 -12.18
C THR A 15 11.28 -4.58 -13.60
N PRO A 16 11.74 -3.61 -14.40
CA PRO A 16 11.29 -3.49 -15.79
C PRO A 16 11.81 -4.65 -16.63
N GLY A 17 10.94 -5.26 -17.43
CA GLY A 17 11.35 -6.35 -18.29
C GLY A 17 10.19 -7.06 -18.97
N LYS A 18 10.51 -7.92 -19.96
CA LYS A 18 9.47 -8.67 -20.70
C LYS A 18 8.71 -9.63 -19.79
N ASN A 19 9.42 -10.23 -18.81
CA ASN A 19 8.87 -11.24 -17.91
C ASN A 19 8.05 -10.66 -16.76
N THR A 20 8.04 -9.36 -16.59
CA THR A 20 7.31 -8.62 -15.55
C THR A 20 6.27 -7.66 -16.11
N ALA A 21 6.13 -7.60 -17.44
CA ALA A 21 5.34 -6.59 -18.13
C ALA A 21 3.83 -6.68 -17.86
N ARG A 22 3.29 -7.87 -17.54
CA ARG A 22 1.87 -8.08 -17.33
C ARG A 22 1.38 -7.61 -15.95
N TYR A 23 2.19 -7.84 -14.92
CA TYR A 23 1.91 -7.35 -13.58
C TYR A 23 2.50 -5.95 -13.33
N GLY A 24 3.51 -5.58 -14.09
CA GLY A 24 4.20 -4.31 -14.00
C GLY A 24 5.54 -4.42 -13.29
N GLY A 25 6.42 -3.46 -13.56
CA GLY A 25 7.77 -3.38 -13.01
C GLY A 25 7.99 -2.22 -12.05
N ASN A 26 7.02 -1.31 -11.89
CA ASN A 26 7.15 -0.17 -10.99
C ASN A 26 6.88 -0.53 -9.54
N THR A 27 7.57 0.14 -8.61
CA THR A 27 7.37 -0.02 -7.17
C THR A 27 6.13 0.73 -6.68
N SER A 28 5.77 0.49 -5.44
CA SER A 28 4.49 0.76 -4.78
C SER A 28 3.90 2.14 -5.06
N CYS A 29 2.75 2.19 -5.74
CA CYS A 29 1.92 3.39 -5.89
C CYS A 29 0.48 3.01 -6.21
N VAL A 30 -0.45 3.42 -5.35
CA VAL A 30 -1.89 3.16 -5.51
C VAL A 30 -2.68 4.45 -5.38
N GLU A 31 -3.51 4.76 -6.38
CA GLU A 31 -4.41 5.90 -6.39
C GLU A 31 -5.81 5.47 -5.94
N LEU A 32 -6.41 6.22 -5.00
CA LEU A 32 -7.81 6.09 -4.60
C LEU A 32 -8.56 7.39 -4.83
N ARG A 33 -9.70 7.32 -5.49
CA ARG A 33 -10.62 8.46 -5.64
C ARG A 33 -11.95 8.18 -4.94
N ALA A 34 -12.30 9.02 -3.98
CA ALA A 34 -13.57 8.97 -3.24
C ALA A 34 -14.27 10.34 -3.32
N GLY A 35 -15.34 10.41 -4.10
CA GLY A 35 -15.99 11.69 -4.43
C GLY A 35 -15.02 12.65 -5.14
N LYS A 36 -14.77 13.82 -4.54
CA LYS A 36 -13.82 14.82 -5.04
C LYS A 36 -12.42 14.68 -4.46
N GLN A 37 -12.22 13.75 -3.53
CA GLN A 37 -10.93 13.56 -2.85
C GLN A 37 -10.04 12.60 -3.64
N MET A 38 -8.76 12.93 -3.69
CA MET A 38 -7.72 12.13 -4.32
C MET A 38 -6.69 11.74 -3.25
N PHE A 39 -6.55 10.44 -3.08
CA PHE A 39 -5.58 9.82 -2.18
C PHE A 39 -4.58 9.02 -3.00
N VAL A 40 -3.32 9.09 -2.63
CA VAL A 40 -2.26 8.27 -3.20
C VAL A 40 -1.59 7.54 -2.04
N PHE A 41 -1.39 6.25 -2.15
CA PHE A 41 -0.67 5.44 -1.19
C PHE A 41 0.66 5.04 -1.81
N ASP A 42 1.72 5.46 -1.15
CA ASP A 42 3.12 5.38 -1.52
C ASP A 42 3.51 6.10 -2.82
N ALA A 43 4.77 6.48 -2.85
CA ALA A 43 5.43 7.24 -3.91
C ALA A 43 6.64 6.49 -4.49
N GLY A 44 6.50 5.17 -4.68
CA GLY A 44 7.45 4.39 -5.45
C GLY A 44 7.50 4.82 -6.91
N THR A 45 8.23 4.12 -7.76
CA THR A 45 8.44 4.54 -9.16
C THR A 45 7.14 4.67 -9.95
N GLY A 46 6.07 3.95 -9.55
CA GLY A 46 4.75 4.06 -10.16
C GLY A 46 4.12 5.46 -10.10
N ILE A 47 4.52 6.31 -9.14
CA ILE A 47 3.97 7.66 -9.00
C ILE A 47 4.33 8.56 -10.20
N ARG A 48 5.43 8.27 -10.91
CA ARG A 48 5.80 8.97 -12.14
C ARG A 48 4.70 8.84 -13.20
N GLU A 49 4.21 7.64 -13.45
CA GLU A 49 3.15 7.39 -14.43
C GLU A 49 1.82 8.02 -14.00
N LEU A 50 1.49 7.96 -12.70
CA LEU A 50 0.37 8.71 -12.13
C LEU A 50 0.53 10.21 -12.41
N GLY A 51 1.70 10.76 -12.16
CA GLY A 51 1.99 12.19 -12.38
C GLY A 51 1.75 12.62 -13.83
N LEU A 52 2.28 11.86 -14.80
CA LEU A 52 2.04 12.07 -16.24
C LEU A 52 0.55 12.05 -16.59
N LYS A 53 -0.20 11.10 -16.02
CA LYS A 53 -1.64 10.99 -16.22
C LYS A 53 -2.38 12.19 -15.64
N LEU A 54 -2.04 12.63 -14.42
CA LEU A 54 -2.71 13.74 -13.74
C LEU A 54 -2.51 15.07 -14.46
N VAL A 55 -1.29 15.36 -14.92
CA VAL A 55 -1.01 16.59 -15.71
C VAL A 55 -1.82 16.60 -17.00
N LYS A 56 -1.96 15.46 -17.67
CA LYS A 56 -2.77 15.34 -18.89
C LYS A 56 -4.28 15.44 -18.61
N GLU A 57 -4.75 14.85 -17.49
CA GLU A 57 -6.17 14.84 -17.11
C GLU A 57 -6.65 16.21 -16.59
N PHE A 58 -5.75 16.96 -15.92
CA PHE A 58 -6.04 18.25 -15.29
C PHE A 58 -5.07 19.34 -15.72
N PRO A 59 -5.05 19.72 -17.02
CA PRO A 59 -4.02 20.62 -17.59
C PRO A 59 -4.04 22.03 -16.96
N SER A 60 -5.19 22.49 -16.44
CA SER A 60 -5.35 23.81 -15.85
C SER A 60 -6.05 23.82 -14.49
N THR A 61 -6.53 22.67 -14.02
CA THR A 61 -7.28 22.55 -12.75
C THR A 61 -6.32 22.37 -11.59
N PRO A 62 -6.38 23.20 -10.54
CA PRO A 62 -5.63 22.97 -9.32
C PRO A 62 -5.98 21.64 -8.68
N LEU A 63 -4.98 20.86 -8.28
CA LEU A 63 -5.15 19.60 -7.57
C LEU A 63 -4.82 19.76 -6.09
N THR A 64 -5.61 19.08 -5.25
CA THR A 64 -5.23 18.77 -3.87
C THR A 64 -5.05 17.27 -3.77
N ILE A 65 -3.83 16.84 -3.48
CA ILE A 65 -3.42 15.44 -3.43
C ILE A 65 -3.04 15.09 -2.00
N HIS A 66 -3.65 14.05 -1.46
CA HIS A 66 -3.33 13.48 -0.16
C HIS A 66 -2.47 12.23 -0.38
N LEU A 67 -1.15 12.37 -0.19
CA LEU A 67 -0.16 11.31 -0.34
C LEU A 67 0.11 10.68 1.02
N PHE A 68 -0.22 9.42 1.19
CA PHE A 68 0.03 8.62 2.38
C PHE A 68 1.22 7.71 2.15
N ILE A 69 2.28 7.90 2.90
CA ILE A 69 3.48 7.06 2.89
C ILE A 69 3.32 5.98 3.95
N SER A 70 3.39 4.71 3.56
CA SER A 70 3.35 3.59 4.50
C SER A 70 4.57 3.57 5.39
N HIS A 71 5.74 3.71 4.80
CA HIS A 71 7.05 3.85 5.45
C HIS A 71 8.08 4.39 4.43
N THR A 72 9.30 4.62 4.89
CA THR A 72 10.29 5.38 4.13
C THR A 72 11.38 4.52 3.48
N HIS A 73 11.15 3.21 3.23
CA HIS A 73 12.02 2.46 2.34
C HIS A 73 11.95 3.01 0.90
N TRP A 74 13.02 2.87 0.15
CA TRP A 74 13.17 3.52 -1.16
C TRP A 74 12.05 3.19 -2.13
N ASP A 75 11.63 1.95 -2.20
CA ASP A 75 10.57 1.50 -3.10
C ASP A 75 9.18 2.11 -2.80
N HIS A 76 9.04 2.80 -1.66
CA HIS A 76 7.83 3.54 -1.28
C HIS A 76 7.97 5.06 -1.43
N ILE A 77 9.18 5.60 -1.64
CA ILE A 77 9.38 7.06 -1.73
C ILE A 77 10.20 7.52 -2.96
N GLN A 78 11.01 6.65 -3.57
CA GLN A 78 11.99 7.03 -4.59
C GLN A 78 11.41 7.67 -5.86
N GLY A 79 10.12 7.50 -6.12
CA GLY A 79 9.46 8.11 -7.27
C GLY A 79 9.00 9.56 -7.03
N PHE A 80 8.93 10.00 -5.78
CA PHE A 80 8.41 11.33 -5.43
C PHE A 80 9.14 12.48 -6.15
N PRO A 81 10.48 12.49 -6.29
CA PRO A 81 11.20 13.51 -7.03
C PRO A 81 10.75 13.65 -8.51
N PHE A 82 10.14 12.63 -9.08
CA PHE A 82 9.65 12.58 -10.47
C PHE A 82 8.14 12.80 -10.59
N PHE A 83 7.47 13.20 -9.49
CA PHE A 83 6.02 13.42 -9.48
C PHE A 83 5.67 14.80 -10.07
N LEU A 84 5.38 14.86 -11.35
CA LEU A 84 5.14 16.11 -12.10
C LEU A 84 4.16 17.08 -11.43
N PRO A 85 3.03 16.66 -10.81
CA PRO A 85 2.15 17.58 -10.08
C PRO A 85 2.84 18.40 -9.00
N ALA A 86 3.97 17.95 -8.44
CA ALA A 86 4.75 18.68 -7.44
C ALA A 86 5.50 19.90 -8.01
N TYR A 87 5.67 19.96 -9.32
CA TYR A 87 6.30 21.10 -10.00
C TYR A 87 5.30 22.16 -10.49
N GLU A 88 4.02 21.98 -10.21
CA GLU A 88 2.94 22.88 -10.63
C GLU A 88 2.49 23.78 -9.48
N LYS A 89 2.77 25.10 -9.54
CA LYS A 89 2.48 26.09 -8.48
C LYS A 89 1.02 26.10 -8.00
N ARG A 90 0.09 25.71 -8.88
CA ARG A 90 -1.34 25.68 -8.54
C ARG A 90 -1.74 24.54 -7.64
N ASN A 91 -0.91 23.50 -7.50
CA ASN A 91 -1.23 22.27 -6.75
C ASN A 91 -0.87 22.37 -5.29
N LYS A 92 -1.57 21.55 -4.49
CA LYS A 92 -1.31 21.30 -3.07
C LYS A 92 -1.08 19.82 -2.88
N ILE A 93 0.01 19.47 -2.21
CA ILE A 93 0.34 18.08 -1.88
C ILE A 93 0.54 17.99 -0.38
N HIS A 94 -0.29 17.20 0.27
CA HIS A 94 -0.18 16.91 1.68
C HIS A 94 0.40 15.50 1.81
N VAL A 95 1.60 15.38 2.33
CA VAL A 95 2.28 14.10 2.60
C VAL A 95 1.99 13.70 4.04
N TYR A 96 1.49 12.51 4.24
CA TYR A 96 1.17 11.93 5.56
C TYR A 96 1.93 10.62 5.72
N GLY A 97 2.42 10.33 6.91
CA GLY A 97 3.08 9.06 7.19
C GLY A 97 3.57 8.94 8.62
N PRO A 98 4.20 7.82 8.97
CA PRO A 98 4.89 7.68 10.25
C PRO A 98 6.17 8.51 10.27
N PRO A 99 6.68 8.88 11.46
CA PRO A 99 8.06 9.34 11.58
C PRO A 99 9.02 8.22 11.19
N GLY A 100 10.24 8.58 10.83
CA GLY A 100 11.33 7.63 10.78
C GLY A 100 11.78 7.24 12.20
N ARG A 101 12.80 6.38 12.29
CA ARG A 101 13.33 5.95 13.58
C ARG A 101 14.01 7.09 14.34
N ASP A 102 14.87 7.84 13.65
CA ASP A 102 15.72 8.89 14.23
C ASP A 102 15.53 10.25 13.52
N LYS A 103 14.68 10.32 12.51
CA LYS A 103 14.41 11.51 11.70
C LYS A 103 12.91 11.68 11.50
N SER A 104 12.47 12.91 11.37
CA SER A 104 11.10 13.21 10.96
C SER A 104 10.84 12.80 9.51
N LEU A 105 9.56 12.60 9.16
CA LEU A 105 9.17 12.34 7.78
C LEU A 105 9.60 13.49 6.84
N ASP A 106 9.51 14.75 7.28
CA ASP A 106 9.95 15.91 6.49
C ASP A 106 11.45 15.87 6.21
N GLU A 107 12.27 15.55 7.23
CA GLU A 107 13.72 15.39 7.06
C GLU A 107 14.06 14.28 6.05
N ILE A 108 13.37 13.14 6.11
CA ILE A 108 13.60 12.02 5.19
C ILE A 108 13.20 12.42 3.77
N MET A 109 12.05 13.08 3.58
CA MET A 109 11.60 13.56 2.27
C MET A 109 12.55 14.58 1.67
N ARG A 110 13.21 15.42 2.48
CA ARG A 110 14.25 16.35 2.03
C ARG A 110 15.54 15.61 1.70
N MET A 111 15.97 14.69 2.56
CA MET A 111 17.23 13.96 2.36
C MET A 111 17.25 13.15 1.05
N GLN A 112 16.15 12.54 0.64
CA GLN A 112 16.13 11.81 -0.64
C GLN A 112 16.28 12.75 -1.86
N MET A 113 16.08 14.05 -1.67
CA MET A 113 16.24 15.11 -2.66
C MET A 113 17.42 16.03 -2.36
N ASP A 114 18.36 15.57 -1.52
CA ASP A 114 19.64 16.25 -1.32
C ASP A 114 20.41 16.32 -2.65
N THR A 115 21.15 17.40 -2.84
CA THR A 115 21.91 17.70 -4.07
C THR A 115 22.95 16.63 -4.42
N ASP A 116 23.38 15.82 -3.45
CA ASP A 116 24.24 14.66 -3.70
C ASP A 116 23.50 13.52 -4.45
N PHE A 117 22.18 13.47 -4.38
CA PHE A 117 21.35 12.42 -4.96
C PHE A 117 20.43 12.91 -6.08
N PHE A 118 19.96 14.16 -5.99
CA PHE A 118 18.99 14.73 -6.94
C PHE A 118 19.23 16.24 -7.15
N PRO A 119 19.14 16.76 -8.40
CA PRO A 119 19.50 18.16 -8.70
C PRO A 119 18.46 19.19 -8.27
N VAL A 120 17.33 18.80 -7.68
CA VAL A 120 16.24 19.68 -7.24
C VAL A 120 15.91 19.36 -5.80
N GLU A 121 16.03 20.33 -4.92
CA GLU A 121 15.63 20.17 -3.52
C GLU A 121 14.11 20.17 -3.35
N LEU A 122 13.60 19.57 -2.27
CA LEU A 122 12.16 19.56 -1.96
C LEU A 122 11.57 20.98 -1.90
N GLY A 123 12.38 21.96 -1.44
CA GLY A 123 12.00 23.37 -1.34
C GLY A 123 11.84 24.08 -2.68
N ASP A 124 12.44 23.55 -3.75
CA ASP A 124 12.38 24.12 -5.11
C ASP A 124 11.17 23.65 -5.90
N MET A 125 10.46 22.64 -5.40
CA MET A 125 9.20 22.20 -5.99
C MET A 125 8.14 23.28 -5.88
N LYS A 126 7.46 23.61 -7.00
CA LYS A 126 6.57 24.78 -7.10
C LYS A 126 5.22 24.59 -6.39
N ALA A 127 4.76 23.35 -6.22
CA ALA A 127 3.51 23.07 -5.49
C ALA A 127 3.63 23.43 -4.00
N LYS A 128 2.50 23.73 -3.35
CA LYS A 128 2.48 23.85 -1.90
C LYS A 128 2.53 22.45 -1.29
N ILE A 129 3.71 22.03 -0.84
CA ILE A 129 3.93 20.75 -0.18
C ILE A 129 3.90 20.96 1.33
N SER A 130 3.22 20.08 2.07
CA SER A 130 3.21 20.05 3.52
C SER A 130 3.31 18.60 3.99
N VAL A 131 4.23 18.34 4.92
CA VAL A 131 4.51 17.01 5.48
C VAL A 131 3.91 16.92 6.89
N HIS A 132 3.23 15.83 7.18
CA HIS A 132 2.50 15.60 8.42
C HIS A 132 2.80 14.20 8.96
N GLU A 133 3.38 14.12 10.13
CA GLU A 133 3.43 12.86 10.87
C GLU A 133 2.08 12.63 11.53
N ILE A 134 1.54 11.44 11.32
CA ILE A 134 0.21 11.08 11.80
C ILE A 134 0.29 9.90 12.78
N ARG A 135 -0.64 9.85 13.72
CA ARG A 135 -0.80 8.73 14.65
C ARG A 135 -2.26 8.30 14.76
N ASP A 136 -3.15 9.22 14.45
CA ASP A 136 -4.58 9.06 14.65
C ASP A 136 -5.34 9.15 13.33
N ALA A 137 -6.62 8.77 13.40
CA ALA A 137 -7.53 8.85 12.27
C ALA A 137 -7.75 10.30 11.81
N MET A 138 -7.79 10.49 10.51
CA MET A 138 -8.02 11.78 9.85
C MET A 138 -9.31 11.75 9.03
N LYS A 139 -9.94 12.92 8.88
CA LYS A 139 -11.16 13.09 8.07
C LYS A 139 -10.93 14.06 6.91
N PHE A 140 -11.39 13.67 5.72
CA PHE A 140 -11.33 14.44 4.48
C PHE A 140 -12.75 14.54 3.90
N GLY A 141 -13.53 15.49 4.42
CA GLY A 141 -14.98 15.51 4.18
C GLY A 141 -15.66 14.24 4.70
N PRO A 142 -16.34 13.45 3.86
CA PRO A 142 -16.99 12.21 4.28
C PRO A 142 -16.02 11.03 4.42
N VAL A 143 -14.78 11.19 3.98
CA VAL A 143 -13.78 10.11 3.97
C VAL A 143 -12.98 10.14 5.27
N LYS A 144 -12.89 8.99 5.93
CA LYS A 144 -12.01 8.74 7.08
C LYS A 144 -10.84 7.88 6.65
N VAL A 145 -9.63 8.23 7.09
CA VAL A 145 -8.41 7.41 6.94
C VAL A 145 -7.84 7.13 8.32
N GLU A 146 -7.62 5.86 8.63
CA GLU A 146 -7.11 5.37 9.92
C GLU A 146 -5.78 4.66 9.69
N PRO A 147 -4.69 5.06 10.37
CA PRO A 147 -3.43 4.33 10.36
C PRO A 147 -3.46 3.15 11.34
N PHE A 148 -2.67 2.13 11.05
CA PHE A 148 -2.41 0.99 11.95
C PHE A 148 -0.95 0.55 11.81
N TYR A 149 -0.25 0.32 12.92
CA TYR A 149 1.13 -0.15 12.92
C TYR A 149 1.25 -1.58 12.41
N LEU A 150 2.14 -1.79 11.46
CA LEU A 150 2.49 -3.09 10.92
C LEU A 150 3.82 -3.60 11.48
N ASN A 151 4.02 -4.91 11.40
CA ASN A 151 5.25 -5.55 11.82
C ASN A 151 6.27 -5.56 10.67
N HIS A 152 7.10 -4.54 10.67
CA HIS A 152 8.16 -4.35 9.66
C HIS A 152 9.40 -3.74 10.33
N PRO A 153 10.64 -3.93 9.80
CA PRO A 153 11.85 -3.33 10.37
C PRO A 153 11.84 -1.81 10.47
N ALA A 154 11.18 -1.13 9.53
CA ALA A 154 10.90 0.31 9.61
C ALA A 154 9.55 0.56 10.30
N MET A 155 9.35 1.79 10.82
CA MET A 155 8.04 2.22 11.30
C MET A 155 7.07 2.28 10.12
N THR A 156 6.10 1.38 10.09
CA THR A 156 5.24 1.14 8.94
C THR A 156 3.77 1.22 9.32
N PHE A 157 2.97 1.90 8.49
CA PHE A 157 1.52 1.97 8.62
C PHE A 157 0.79 1.24 7.50
N ALA A 158 -0.24 0.47 7.88
CA ALA A 158 -1.39 0.24 7.03
C ALA A 158 -2.36 1.41 7.13
N TYR A 159 -3.19 1.58 6.12
CA TYR A 159 -4.23 2.62 6.06
C TYR A 159 -5.59 2.01 5.75
N ARG A 160 -6.58 2.32 6.59
CA ARG A 160 -7.99 1.97 6.37
C ARG A 160 -8.74 3.22 5.95
N LEU A 161 -9.21 3.25 4.70
CA LEU A 161 -9.98 4.35 4.13
C LEU A 161 -11.45 3.95 4.02
N SER A 162 -12.35 4.76 4.57
CA SER A 162 -13.79 4.54 4.48
C SER A 162 -14.53 5.82 4.05
N ASP A 163 -15.49 5.68 3.12
CA ASP A 163 -16.41 6.75 2.71
C ASP A 163 -17.77 6.70 3.46
N GLY A 164 -17.83 5.90 4.54
CA GLY A 164 -19.04 5.66 5.34
C GLY A 164 -19.92 4.52 4.80
N GLN A 165 -19.69 4.05 3.57
CA GLN A 165 -20.40 2.93 2.95
C GLN A 165 -19.47 1.82 2.50
N ASN A 166 -18.28 2.19 2.08
CA ASN A 166 -17.28 1.28 1.53
C ASN A 166 -15.96 1.45 2.25
N THR A 167 -15.21 0.37 2.36
CA THR A 167 -13.93 0.36 3.04
C THR A 167 -12.86 -0.29 2.17
N VAL A 168 -11.74 0.42 2.03
CA VAL A 168 -10.52 -0.09 1.38
C VAL A 168 -9.39 -0.05 2.40
N VAL A 169 -8.63 -1.14 2.51
CA VAL A 169 -7.43 -1.20 3.34
C VAL A 169 -6.22 -1.37 2.43
N TYR A 170 -5.21 -0.53 2.65
CA TYR A 170 -3.88 -0.64 2.07
C TYR A 170 -2.94 -1.11 3.17
N ALA A 171 -2.42 -2.33 3.06
CA ALA A 171 -1.57 -2.98 4.05
C ALA A 171 -0.42 -3.68 3.34
N THR A 172 0.64 -2.90 3.09
CA THR A 172 1.89 -3.38 2.51
C THR A 172 2.93 -3.58 3.63
N ASP A 173 3.94 -4.40 3.39
CA ASP A 173 5.10 -4.59 4.26
C ASP A 173 4.74 -4.95 5.70
N ASN A 174 4.25 -6.17 5.84
CA ASN A 174 3.85 -6.73 7.12
C ASN A 174 4.31 -8.18 7.27
N GLU A 175 5.03 -8.49 8.32
CA GLU A 175 5.38 -9.85 8.67
C GLU A 175 4.50 -10.35 9.82
N PRO A 176 3.92 -11.57 9.77
CA PRO A 176 3.15 -12.09 10.89
C PRO A 176 3.96 -12.11 12.19
N TYR A 177 3.43 -11.53 13.26
CA TYR A 177 4.11 -11.50 14.56
C TYR A 177 4.38 -12.90 15.10
N GLU A 178 3.47 -13.83 14.85
CA GLU A 178 3.62 -15.23 15.25
C GLU A 178 4.93 -15.83 14.73
N TYR A 179 5.38 -15.46 13.52
CA TYR A 179 6.59 -16.01 12.94
C TYR A 179 7.85 -15.21 13.28
N SER A 180 7.77 -13.90 13.40
CA SER A 180 8.93 -13.02 13.58
C SER A 180 9.43 -12.97 15.02
N LEU A 181 8.53 -12.95 16.00
CA LEU A 181 8.90 -12.83 17.42
C LEU A 181 9.54 -14.09 18.00
N HIS A 182 9.37 -15.25 17.38
CA HIS A 182 10.11 -16.46 17.77
C HIS A 182 11.65 -16.32 17.64
N ARG A 183 12.13 -15.45 16.76
CA ARG A 183 13.57 -15.22 16.55
C ARG A 183 14.22 -14.40 17.67
N LEU A 184 13.47 -13.55 18.36
CA LEU A 184 13.99 -12.67 19.42
C LEU A 184 14.18 -13.40 20.76
N ARG A 185 13.72 -14.65 20.88
CA ARG A 185 13.76 -15.45 22.11
C ARG A 185 14.61 -16.70 21.91
N GLY A 186 15.91 -16.53 21.95
CA GLY A 186 16.89 -17.65 22.01
C GLY A 186 16.84 -18.38 23.35
N SER A 187 15.70 -18.83 23.84
CA SER A 187 15.58 -19.75 24.97
C SER A 187 14.16 -20.34 25.08
N GLU A 188 14.14 -21.62 25.43
CA GLU A 188 13.00 -22.50 25.71
C GLU A 188 12.11 -21.99 26.86
N LYS A 189 11.37 -20.90 26.73
CA LYS A 189 10.35 -20.53 27.73
C LYS A 189 9.08 -20.06 27.04
N LYS A 190 7.98 -20.74 27.45
CA LYS A 190 6.55 -20.50 27.21
C LYS A 190 6.24 -19.33 26.29
N THR A 191 5.81 -19.62 25.08
CA THR A 191 5.18 -18.66 24.15
C THR A 191 4.07 -17.93 24.90
N THR A 192 4.24 -16.63 25.11
CA THR A 192 3.10 -15.78 25.47
C THR A 192 2.18 -15.72 24.26
N ASP A 193 0.86 -15.65 24.45
CA ASP A 193 -0.13 -15.47 23.37
C ASP A 193 -0.05 -14.06 22.74
N TYR A 194 1.01 -13.29 23.07
CA TYR A 194 1.19 -11.90 22.64
C TYR A 194 1.39 -11.72 21.12
N PRO A 195 2.18 -12.56 20.42
CA PRO A 195 2.26 -12.49 18.96
C PRO A 195 0.91 -12.73 18.29
N GLN A 196 0.18 -13.76 18.71
CA GLN A 196 -1.15 -14.07 18.21
C GLN A 196 -2.16 -12.95 18.51
N TYR A 197 -2.03 -12.30 19.68
CA TYR A 197 -2.83 -11.13 20.03
C TYR A 197 -2.55 -9.96 19.06
N LEU A 198 -1.29 -9.69 18.70
CA LEU A 198 -0.95 -8.63 17.74
C LEU A 198 -1.46 -8.94 16.33
N ASP A 199 -1.31 -10.19 15.88
CA ASP A 199 -1.88 -10.65 14.61
C ASP A 199 -3.41 -10.56 14.63
N GLN A 200 -4.05 -10.84 15.77
CA GLN A 200 -5.50 -10.67 15.93
C GLN A 200 -5.92 -9.20 15.83
N LYS A 201 -5.13 -8.25 16.38
CA LYS A 201 -5.38 -6.81 16.22
C LYS A 201 -5.31 -6.37 14.76
N PHE A 202 -4.39 -6.94 13.99
CA PHE A 202 -4.34 -6.69 12.55
C PHE A 202 -5.57 -7.26 11.83
N VAL A 203 -6.03 -8.46 12.18
CA VAL A 203 -7.30 -9.03 11.65
C VAL A 203 -8.49 -8.13 11.98
N GLU A 204 -8.58 -7.60 13.21
CA GLU A 204 -9.63 -6.63 13.60
C GLU A 204 -9.57 -5.35 12.77
N PHE A 205 -8.38 -4.84 12.48
CA PHE A 205 -8.19 -3.67 11.62
C PHE A 205 -8.65 -3.91 10.17
N LEU A 206 -8.47 -5.11 9.65
CA LEU A 206 -8.96 -5.53 8.32
C LEU A 206 -10.47 -5.78 8.27
N ALA A 207 -11.14 -5.91 9.43
CA ALA A 207 -12.49 -6.48 9.54
C ALA A 207 -13.49 -5.86 8.55
N ASP A 208 -14.20 -6.74 7.83
CA ASP A 208 -15.29 -6.43 6.89
C ASP A 208 -14.91 -5.45 5.77
N ALA A 209 -13.62 -5.32 5.44
CA ALA A 209 -13.19 -4.49 4.33
C ALA A 209 -13.76 -5.01 2.99
N ASP A 210 -14.24 -4.10 2.15
CA ASP A 210 -14.69 -4.45 0.80
C ASP A 210 -13.52 -4.83 -0.10
N LEU A 211 -12.37 -4.17 0.13
CA LEU A 211 -11.12 -4.41 -0.58
C LEU A 211 -9.95 -4.31 0.40
N CYS A 212 -9.11 -5.33 0.45
CA CYS A 212 -7.78 -5.29 1.05
C CYS A 212 -6.73 -5.38 -0.05
N ILE A 213 -5.82 -4.42 -0.09
CA ILE A 213 -4.59 -4.45 -0.87
C ILE A 213 -3.53 -4.92 0.12
N GLY A 214 -3.20 -6.20 0.07
CA GLY A 214 -2.33 -6.86 1.04
C GLY A 214 -1.06 -7.37 0.39
N GLU A 215 0.07 -7.15 1.02
CA GLU A 215 1.32 -7.70 0.53
C GLU A 215 1.32 -9.22 0.67
N ALA A 216 1.98 -9.89 -0.27
CA ALA A 216 2.20 -11.33 -0.26
C ALA A 216 3.47 -11.60 -1.06
N GLN A 217 4.61 -11.18 -0.52
CA GLN A 217 5.85 -11.17 -1.24
C GLN A 217 6.39 -12.59 -1.47
N TYR A 218 6.15 -13.50 -0.51
CA TYR A 218 6.77 -14.82 -0.53
C TYR A 218 5.76 -15.97 -0.60
N THR A 219 6.24 -17.11 -1.12
CA THR A 219 5.68 -18.41 -0.77
C THR A 219 6.19 -18.82 0.62
N MET A 220 5.52 -19.78 1.28
CA MET A 220 5.97 -20.30 2.58
C MET A 220 7.41 -20.89 2.49
N ASN A 221 7.79 -21.45 1.36
CA ASN A 221 9.13 -22.01 1.19
C ASN A 221 10.20 -20.91 1.15
N GLU A 222 9.97 -19.83 0.39
CA GLU A 222 10.87 -18.68 0.33
C GLU A 222 10.97 -17.95 1.67
N TYR A 223 9.83 -17.84 2.38
CA TYR A 223 9.75 -17.16 3.65
C TYR A 223 10.65 -17.79 4.73
N ARG A 224 10.89 -19.10 4.70
CA ARG A 224 11.72 -19.80 5.70
C ARG A 224 13.10 -19.16 5.84
N ASP A 225 13.70 -18.72 4.73
CA ASP A 225 15.02 -18.11 4.70
C ASP A 225 14.99 -16.58 4.84
N LYS A 226 13.77 -15.98 4.83
CA LYS A 226 13.56 -14.54 4.82
C LYS A 226 12.83 -14.01 6.05
N LYS A 227 12.75 -14.81 7.13
CA LYS A 227 12.17 -14.41 8.40
C LYS A 227 12.88 -13.18 8.97
N GLY A 228 12.10 -12.20 9.42
CA GLY A 228 12.61 -10.94 9.95
C GLY A 228 12.91 -9.90 8.89
N TRP A 229 12.54 -10.15 7.62
CA TRP A 229 12.65 -9.17 6.54
C TRP A 229 11.41 -8.24 6.48
N GLY A 230 10.37 -8.55 7.24
CA GLY A 230 9.19 -7.70 7.37
C GLY A 230 8.11 -7.96 6.32
N HIS A 231 8.09 -9.13 5.69
CA HIS A 231 7.13 -9.49 4.65
C HIS A 231 6.44 -10.83 4.92
N SER A 232 5.22 -10.97 4.39
CA SER A 232 4.37 -12.14 4.61
C SER A 232 4.55 -13.22 3.54
N PRO A 233 4.43 -14.50 3.94
CA PRO A 233 4.06 -15.54 3.00
C PRO A 233 2.57 -15.40 2.64
N ILE A 234 2.24 -15.82 1.42
CA ILE A 234 0.89 -15.72 0.86
C ILE A 234 -0.18 -16.40 1.73
N GLU A 235 0.19 -17.50 2.40
CA GLU A 235 -0.71 -18.24 3.28
C GLU A 235 -1.21 -17.37 4.42
N SER A 236 -0.32 -16.57 5.03
CA SER A 236 -0.68 -15.69 6.14
C SER A 236 -1.54 -14.53 5.68
N THR A 237 -1.21 -13.91 4.55
CA THR A 237 -2.01 -12.80 4.00
C THR A 237 -3.43 -13.23 3.69
N VAL A 238 -3.60 -14.41 3.07
CA VAL A 238 -4.93 -14.97 2.80
C VAL A 238 -5.67 -15.34 4.07
N GLU A 239 -4.99 -15.91 5.06
CA GLU A 239 -5.57 -16.27 6.37
C GLU A 239 -6.07 -15.04 7.10
N PHE A 240 -5.29 -13.97 7.19
CA PHE A 240 -5.70 -12.72 7.82
C PHE A 240 -6.92 -12.11 7.14
N ALA A 241 -6.90 -12.03 5.80
CA ALA A 241 -8.03 -11.49 5.03
C ALA A 241 -9.31 -12.34 5.19
N TRP A 242 -9.17 -13.66 5.20
CA TRP A 242 -10.29 -14.58 5.40
C TRP A 242 -10.89 -14.46 6.82
N ARG A 243 -10.05 -14.48 7.86
CA ARG A 243 -10.48 -14.29 9.26
C ARG A 243 -11.18 -12.94 9.45
N ALA A 244 -10.69 -11.91 8.78
CA ALA A 244 -11.26 -10.57 8.81
C ALA A 244 -12.54 -10.42 7.98
N ARG A 245 -13.02 -11.46 7.29
CA ARG A 245 -14.16 -11.41 6.37
C ARG A 245 -14.03 -10.35 5.27
N VAL A 246 -12.80 -10.13 4.80
CA VAL A 246 -12.53 -9.27 3.64
C VAL A 246 -13.25 -9.83 2.41
N LYS A 247 -13.93 -8.98 1.63
CA LYS A 247 -14.65 -9.44 0.43
C LYS A 247 -13.72 -9.72 -0.74
N GLN A 248 -12.72 -8.86 -0.93
CA GLN A 248 -11.73 -8.98 -1.99
C GLN A 248 -10.33 -8.66 -1.49
N LEU A 249 -9.40 -9.58 -1.72
CA LEU A 249 -7.96 -9.42 -1.48
C LEU A 249 -7.24 -9.23 -2.81
N VAL A 250 -6.43 -8.19 -2.90
CA VAL A 250 -5.51 -7.98 -4.01
C VAL A 250 -4.09 -8.15 -3.50
N LEU A 251 -3.42 -9.20 -3.98
CA LEU A 251 -2.01 -9.47 -3.66
C LEU A 251 -1.17 -8.37 -4.28
N PHE A 252 -0.33 -7.75 -3.48
CA PHE A 252 0.45 -6.57 -3.82
C PHE A 252 1.90 -6.77 -3.40
N HIS A 253 2.79 -5.86 -3.75
CA HIS A 253 4.19 -5.87 -3.35
C HIS A 253 4.91 -7.14 -3.81
N HIS A 254 4.77 -7.47 -5.12
CA HIS A 254 5.36 -8.68 -5.70
C HIS A 254 6.88 -8.68 -5.61
N ASP A 255 7.46 -9.81 -5.20
CA ASP A 255 8.91 -9.97 -5.09
C ASP A 255 9.62 -9.63 -6.41
N PRO A 256 10.74 -8.90 -6.40
CA PRO A 256 11.47 -8.54 -7.62
C PRO A 256 12.00 -9.75 -8.39
N LEU A 257 12.16 -10.92 -7.76
CA LEU A 257 12.57 -12.16 -8.41
C LEU A 257 11.40 -12.94 -9.02
N HIS A 258 10.16 -12.55 -8.76
CA HIS A 258 8.98 -13.19 -9.32
C HIS A 258 8.64 -12.63 -10.71
N ASP A 259 8.71 -13.47 -11.72
CA ASP A 259 8.16 -13.16 -13.03
C ASP A 259 6.62 -13.23 -13.05
N ASP A 260 6.02 -12.85 -14.17
CA ASP A 260 4.56 -12.89 -14.35
C ASP A 260 3.97 -14.28 -14.12
N THR A 261 4.71 -15.33 -14.44
CA THR A 261 4.28 -16.73 -14.26
C THR A 261 4.25 -17.11 -12.79
N MET A 262 5.25 -16.65 -12.03
CA MET A 262 5.29 -16.90 -10.59
C MET A 262 4.18 -16.15 -9.86
N VAL A 263 3.91 -14.90 -10.22
CA VAL A 263 2.77 -14.15 -9.66
C VAL A 263 1.44 -14.83 -9.96
N ASP A 264 1.24 -15.39 -11.19
CA ASP A 264 0.05 -16.20 -11.49
C ASP A 264 -0.11 -17.40 -10.55
N LYS A 265 0.99 -18.12 -10.29
CA LYS A 265 0.98 -19.28 -9.36
C LYS A 265 0.58 -18.83 -7.95
N MET A 266 1.09 -17.69 -7.48
CA MET A 266 0.74 -17.13 -6.18
C MET A 266 -0.75 -16.75 -6.11
N VAL A 267 -1.29 -16.12 -7.15
CA VAL A 267 -2.74 -15.82 -7.24
C VAL A 267 -3.58 -17.10 -7.22
N GLN A 268 -3.19 -18.12 -7.99
CA GLN A 268 -3.88 -19.42 -7.99
C GLN A 268 -3.82 -20.09 -6.62
N GLN A 269 -2.68 -20.00 -5.92
CA GLN A 269 -2.53 -20.52 -4.56
C GLN A 269 -3.45 -19.78 -3.57
N ALA A 270 -3.51 -18.44 -3.62
CA ALA A 270 -4.43 -17.65 -2.81
C ALA A 270 -5.89 -18.06 -3.03
N GLN A 271 -6.30 -18.22 -4.29
CA GLN A 271 -7.65 -18.67 -4.66
C GLN A 271 -7.93 -20.10 -4.16
N ARG A 272 -6.94 -20.99 -4.22
CA ARG A 272 -7.05 -22.34 -3.68
C ARG A 272 -7.25 -22.32 -2.16
N ILE A 273 -6.44 -21.55 -1.42
CA ILE A 273 -6.57 -21.41 0.03
C ILE A 273 -7.94 -20.86 0.39
N SER A 274 -8.41 -19.80 -0.28
CA SER A 274 -9.74 -19.24 -0.08
C SER A 274 -10.85 -20.30 -0.26
N ARG A 275 -10.78 -21.11 -1.32
CA ARG A 275 -11.76 -22.20 -1.53
C ARG A 275 -11.74 -23.24 -0.43
N LEU A 276 -10.55 -23.63 0.05
CA LEU A 276 -10.41 -24.59 1.16
C LEU A 276 -10.97 -24.08 2.48
N ARG A 277 -11.05 -22.76 2.64
CA ARG A 277 -11.67 -22.06 3.80
C ARG A 277 -13.18 -21.81 3.60
N GLY A 278 -13.85 -22.46 2.67
CA GLY A 278 -15.27 -22.29 2.39
C GLY A 278 -15.59 -21.21 1.34
N GLY A 279 -14.61 -20.61 0.70
CA GLY A 279 -14.78 -19.57 -0.31
C GLY A 279 -15.16 -18.20 0.30
N GLY A 280 -15.75 -17.33 -0.52
CA GLY A 280 -16.19 -15.99 -0.11
C GLY A 280 -15.14 -14.90 -0.28
N LEU A 281 -13.87 -15.18 -0.06
CA LEU A 281 -12.76 -14.23 -0.30
C LEU A 281 -12.32 -14.32 -1.78
N LYS A 282 -12.54 -13.24 -2.52
CA LYS A 282 -12.05 -13.12 -3.90
C LYS A 282 -10.59 -12.68 -3.90
N CYS A 283 -9.68 -13.48 -4.47
CA CYS A 283 -8.25 -13.18 -4.55
C CYS A 283 -7.83 -12.81 -5.98
N LEU A 284 -7.09 -11.72 -6.13
CA LEU A 284 -6.54 -11.20 -7.38
C LEU A 284 -5.06 -10.82 -7.17
N GLY A 285 -4.27 -10.74 -8.25
CA GLY A 285 -2.95 -10.09 -8.24
C GLY A 285 -3.06 -8.64 -8.70
N ALA A 286 -2.43 -7.73 -7.99
CA ALA A 286 -2.30 -6.35 -8.42
C ALA A 286 -1.47 -6.27 -9.70
N ARG A 287 -1.90 -5.45 -10.65
CA ARG A 287 -1.14 -5.17 -11.87
C ARG A 287 -1.25 -3.69 -12.23
N GLU A 288 -0.21 -3.15 -12.80
CA GLU A 288 -0.21 -1.78 -13.28
C GLU A 288 -1.36 -1.51 -14.26
N GLY A 289 -2.00 -0.36 -14.13
CA GLY A 289 -3.16 0.02 -14.92
C GLY A 289 -4.49 -0.61 -14.49
N MET A 290 -4.49 -1.62 -13.60
CA MET A 290 -5.71 -2.24 -13.08
C MET A 290 -6.54 -1.24 -12.29
N GLU A 291 -7.86 -1.25 -12.54
CA GLU A 291 -8.83 -0.42 -11.83
C GLU A 291 -9.88 -1.29 -11.13
N ILE A 292 -10.17 -0.97 -9.86
CA ILE A 292 -11.23 -1.61 -9.07
C ILE A 292 -12.21 -0.54 -8.60
N LYS A 293 -13.50 -0.81 -8.74
CA LYS A 293 -14.58 0.02 -8.21
C LYS A 293 -15.19 -0.66 -6.99
N VAL A 294 -15.10 -0.02 -5.84
CA VAL A 294 -15.65 -0.50 -4.58
C VAL A 294 -16.95 0.23 -4.29
N GLY A 295 -18.03 -0.55 -4.09
CA GLY A 295 -19.38 -0.04 -3.90
C GLY A 295 -20.17 0.19 -5.18
N ARG A 296 -21.50 0.36 -5.03
CA ARG A 296 -22.43 0.61 -6.16
C ARG A 296 -22.38 2.07 -6.60
N SER A 297 -22.46 2.34 -7.90
CA SER A 297 -22.69 3.68 -8.43
C SER A 297 -24.07 4.19 -7.99
N SER A 298 -24.14 5.44 -7.49
CA SER A 298 -25.39 6.09 -7.08
C SER A 298 -26.35 6.41 -8.25
N THR A 299 -26.02 6.03 -9.48
CA THR A 299 -26.81 6.33 -10.69
C THR A 299 -28.01 5.38 -10.93
N ALA A 300 -28.32 4.45 -10.01
CA ALA A 300 -29.44 3.52 -10.13
C ALA A 300 -30.69 3.93 -9.32
N LYS A 301 -30.94 5.24 -9.07
CA LYS A 301 -32.21 5.74 -8.52
C LYS A 301 -32.77 6.83 -9.40
N SER A 302 -33.36 6.44 -10.53
CA SER A 302 -34.37 7.26 -11.23
C SER A 302 -34.94 6.47 -12.40
N ARG A 303 -35.70 5.42 -12.08
CA ARG A 303 -36.75 4.87 -12.93
C ARG A 303 -37.71 4.10 -12.03
N ARG A 304 -38.63 4.82 -11.42
CA ARG A 304 -39.99 4.39 -11.10
C ARG A 304 -40.91 5.59 -11.24
#